data_5e4250fd4e7ffbc68a9d4e8aae53bb1b
#
_entry.id   5e4250fd4e7ffbc68a9d4e8aae53bb1b
#
_cell.length_a   1.000
_cell.length_b   1.000
_cell.length_c   1.000
_cell.angle_alpha   90.00
_cell.angle_beta   90.00
_cell.angle_gamma   90.00
#
_symmetry.space_group_name_H-M   'P 1'
#
loop_
_entity.id
_entity.type
_entity.pdbx_description
1 polymer ?
#
loop_
_entity_poly.entity_id
_entity_poly.type
_entity_poly.pdbx_seq_one_letter_code
_entity_poly.pdbx_strand_id
1 'polypeptide(L)'
;IDQERSINVAENFTSRIGGNEIRDVVKDSTTNITGHYNMNIVLDSKTVVNGLIGQTALGTFTVNSFGNLTLVSNSTIKIDTNTNIDIDAITDFDITCAADVDVNGATINLN
;
A
#
# COMPACT_ATOMS: atom_id res chain seq x y z
N ILE A 1 33.20 0.43 -15.69
CA ILE A 1 33.30 1.84 -16.11
C ILE A 1 32.18 2.60 -15.43
N ASP A 2 32.55 3.43 -14.48
CA ASP A 2 31.61 4.32 -13.82
C ASP A 2 31.26 5.46 -14.78
N GLN A 3 30.18 5.31 -15.51
CA GLN A 3 29.63 6.36 -16.34
C GLN A 3 28.29 6.83 -15.80
N GLU A 4 28.23 8.09 -15.49
CA GLU A 4 26.97 8.76 -15.22
C GLU A 4 26.20 8.92 -16.52
N ARG A 5 24.97 8.42 -16.57
CA ARG A 5 24.05 8.62 -17.70
C ARG A 5 22.95 9.57 -17.27
N SER A 6 22.88 10.72 -17.90
CA SER A 6 21.80 11.68 -17.72
C SER A 6 20.93 11.75 -18.97
N ILE A 7 19.61 11.67 -18.79
CA ILE A 7 18.62 11.90 -19.85
C ILE A 7 17.76 13.06 -19.41
N ASN A 8 17.82 14.18 -20.12
CA ASN A 8 17.00 15.36 -19.88
C ASN A 8 15.97 15.50 -21.00
N VAL A 9 14.69 15.45 -20.66
CA VAL A 9 13.58 15.59 -21.61
C VAL A 9 12.71 16.75 -21.14
N ALA A 10 12.64 17.80 -21.95
CA ALA A 10 11.91 19.03 -21.60
C ALA A 10 10.40 18.90 -21.72
N GLU A 11 9.89 18.00 -22.54
CA GLU A 11 8.46 17.84 -22.78
C GLU A 11 7.99 16.41 -22.47
N ASN A 12 7.86 15.55 -23.48
CA ASN A 12 7.33 14.20 -23.31
C ASN A 12 8.41 13.16 -23.57
N PHE A 13 8.47 12.18 -22.68
CA PHE A 13 9.29 10.99 -22.88
C PHE A 13 8.38 9.75 -22.97
N THR A 14 8.48 9.01 -24.06
CA THR A 14 7.76 7.76 -24.25
C THR A 14 8.75 6.62 -24.44
N SER A 15 8.63 5.60 -23.61
CA SER A 15 9.38 4.34 -23.75
C SER A 15 8.41 3.17 -23.88
N ARG A 16 8.61 2.35 -24.91
CA ARG A 16 7.82 1.14 -25.13
C ARG A 16 8.75 -0.08 -25.18
N ILE A 17 8.50 -1.01 -24.29
CA ILE A 17 9.26 -2.26 -24.20
C ILE A 17 8.33 -3.40 -24.60
N GLY A 18 8.61 -4.06 -25.73
CA GLY A 18 7.80 -5.15 -26.25
C GLY A 18 8.09 -6.51 -25.62
N GLY A 19 9.09 -6.60 -24.76
CA GLY A 19 9.48 -7.80 -24.02
C GLY A 19 9.59 -7.52 -22.53
N ASN A 20 10.58 -8.13 -21.88
CA ASN A 20 10.80 -7.96 -20.46
C ASN A 20 11.68 -6.74 -20.17
N GLU A 21 11.37 -6.00 -19.11
CA GLU A 21 12.24 -5.02 -18.50
C GLU A 21 12.81 -5.57 -17.20
N ILE A 22 14.13 -5.57 -17.07
CA ILE A 22 14.83 -5.90 -15.83
C ILE A 22 15.62 -4.67 -15.40
N ARG A 23 15.36 -4.19 -14.21
CA ARG A 23 16.08 -3.08 -13.60
C ARG A 23 16.67 -3.52 -12.27
N ASP A 24 17.99 -3.58 -12.21
CA ASP A 24 18.73 -3.87 -10.99
C ASP A 24 19.39 -2.60 -10.48
N VAL A 25 19.09 -2.21 -9.25
CA VAL A 25 19.61 -1.01 -8.59
C VAL A 25 20.28 -1.42 -7.28
N VAL A 26 21.59 -1.44 -7.26
CA VAL A 26 22.40 -1.92 -6.12
C VAL A 26 22.36 -0.97 -4.92
N LYS A 27 22.16 0.33 -5.16
CA LYS A 27 22.09 1.34 -4.10
C LYS A 27 20.69 1.94 -4.02
N ASP A 28 20.55 3.20 -4.29
CA ASP A 28 19.30 3.92 -4.11
C ASP A 28 18.57 4.14 -5.44
N SER A 29 17.24 4.05 -5.40
CA SER A 29 16.39 4.44 -6.51
C SER A 29 15.36 5.45 -6.02
N THR A 30 15.34 6.63 -6.62
CA THR A 30 14.41 7.71 -6.27
C THR A 30 13.58 8.11 -7.47
N THR A 31 12.27 8.23 -7.27
CA THR A 31 11.33 8.73 -8.27
C THR A 31 10.53 9.88 -7.68
N ASN A 32 10.62 11.09 -8.27
CA ASN A 32 9.87 12.27 -7.89
C ASN A 32 8.88 12.64 -8.98
N ILE A 33 7.60 12.74 -8.64
CA ILE A 33 6.53 13.08 -9.57
C ILE A 33 5.69 14.18 -8.93
N THR A 34 5.67 15.37 -9.55
CA THR A 34 4.87 16.51 -9.08
C THR A 34 3.43 16.50 -9.59
N GLY A 35 3.16 15.75 -10.64
CA GLY A 35 1.83 15.56 -11.22
C GLY A 35 1.21 14.23 -10.81
N HIS A 36 0.51 13.61 -11.72
CA HIS A 36 -0.13 12.32 -11.51
C HIS A 36 0.80 11.16 -11.83
N TYR A 37 0.78 10.12 -11.00
CA TYR A 37 1.43 8.85 -11.25
C TYR A 37 0.38 7.75 -11.39
N ASN A 38 0.32 7.10 -12.55
CA ASN A 38 -0.57 5.99 -12.81
C ASN A 38 0.23 4.73 -13.13
N MET A 39 -0.07 3.65 -12.42
CA MET A 39 0.48 2.32 -12.69
C MET A 39 -0.68 1.35 -12.93
N ASN A 40 -0.69 0.70 -14.09
CA ASN A 40 -1.66 -0.32 -14.42
C ASN A 40 -0.94 -1.66 -14.65
N ILE A 41 -1.30 -2.66 -13.86
CA ILE A 41 -0.74 -4.00 -13.92
C ILE A 41 -1.88 -4.98 -14.17
N VAL A 42 -1.88 -5.64 -15.32
CA VAL A 42 -2.99 -6.50 -15.75
C VAL A 42 -2.97 -7.86 -15.06
N LEU A 43 -1.78 -8.35 -14.70
CA LEU A 43 -1.63 -9.63 -14.01
C LEU A 43 -1.21 -9.40 -12.55
N ASP A 44 -0.07 -9.90 -12.15
CA ASP A 44 0.37 -9.87 -10.76
C ASP A 44 1.35 -8.74 -10.47
N SER A 45 1.23 -8.15 -9.29
CA SER A 45 2.22 -7.26 -8.71
C SER A 45 2.70 -7.82 -7.38
N LYS A 46 4.01 -8.00 -7.24
CA LYS A 46 4.64 -8.47 -6.01
C LYS A 46 5.69 -7.48 -5.52
N THR A 47 5.56 -7.06 -4.28
CA THR A 47 6.55 -6.24 -3.58
C THR A 47 7.08 -6.97 -2.36
N VAL A 48 8.39 -7.14 -2.26
CA VAL A 48 9.06 -7.73 -1.10
C VAL A 48 10.08 -6.72 -0.57
N VAL A 49 9.97 -6.37 0.69
CA VAL A 49 10.86 -5.44 1.39
C VAL A 49 11.32 -6.06 2.70
N ASN A 50 12.62 -6.18 2.91
CA ASN A 50 13.19 -6.69 4.16
C ASN A 50 13.22 -5.65 5.29
N GLY A 51 12.92 -4.40 4.97
CA GLY A 51 12.86 -3.30 5.92
C GLY A 51 11.46 -2.71 6.03
N LEU A 52 11.37 -1.40 6.05
CA LEU A 52 10.13 -0.64 6.18
C LEU A 52 9.49 -0.36 4.82
N ILE A 53 8.18 -0.54 4.73
CA ILE A 53 7.34 0.06 3.69
C ILE A 53 6.56 1.20 4.34
N GLY A 54 6.85 2.44 3.96
CA GLY A 54 6.11 3.62 4.37
C GLY A 54 5.22 4.13 3.23
N GLN A 55 3.95 4.37 3.52
CA GLN A 55 3.01 5.00 2.60
C GLN A 55 2.28 6.13 3.33
N THR A 56 2.33 7.33 2.78
CA THR A 56 1.66 8.51 3.36
C THR A 56 0.81 9.18 2.29
N ALA A 57 -0.45 9.39 2.60
CA ALA A 57 -1.37 10.19 1.79
C ALA A 57 -1.87 11.37 2.63
N LEU A 58 -1.70 12.59 2.14
CA LEU A 58 -2.27 13.80 2.79
C LEU A 58 -3.77 13.94 2.52
N GLY A 59 -4.27 13.32 1.47
CA GLY A 59 -5.68 13.21 1.16
C GLY A 59 -6.22 11.82 1.48
N THR A 60 -6.95 11.24 0.55
CA THR A 60 -7.56 9.93 0.70
C THR A 60 -6.61 8.81 0.25
N PHE A 61 -6.50 7.78 1.05
CA PHE A 61 -5.86 6.51 0.69
C PHE A 61 -6.94 5.43 0.57
N THR A 62 -7.08 4.83 -0.61
CA THR A 62 -8.11 3.82 -0.88
C THR A 62 -7.48 2.52 -1.35
N VAL A 63 -7.90 1.41 -0.75
CA VAL A 63 -7.58 0.05 -1.20
C VAL A 63 -8.88 -0.67 -1.52
N ASN A 64 -9.07 -1.06 -2.78
CA ASN A 64 -10.21 -1.85 -3.23
C ASN A 64 -9.74 -3.24 -3.64
N SER A 65 -10.43 -4.27 -3.17
CA SER A 65 -10.21 -5.65 -3.57
C SER A 65 -11.55 -6.30 -3.92
N PHE A 66 -11.68 -6.86 -5.11
CA PHE A 66 -12.85 -7.66 -5.50
C PHE A 66 -12.80 -9.09 -4.98
N GLY A 67 -11.63 -9.53 -4.53
CA GLY A 67 -11.43 -10.79 -3.84
C GLY A 67 -11.15 -10.55 -2.35
N ASN A 68 -10.25 -11.30 -1.80
CA ASN A 68 -9.86 -11.16 -0.41
C ASN A 68 -8.81 -10.05 -0.23
N LEU A 69 -8.97 -9.27 0.81
CA LEU A 69 -7.91 -8.43 1.37
C LEU A 69 -7.43 -9.07 2.67
N THR A 70 -6.17 -9.46 2.72
CA THR A 70 -5.59 -10.13 3.88
C THR A 70 -4.46 -9.29 4.47
N LEU A 71 -4.54 -8.98 5.75
CA LEU A 71 -3.49 -8.34 6.54
C LEU A 71 -3.00 -9.31 7.61
N VAL A 72 -1.74 -9.65 7.59
CA VAL A 72 -1.13 -10.58 8.54
C VAL A 72 0.09 -9.94 9.18
N SER A 73 0.18 -10.03 10.50
CA SER A 73 1.33 -9.59 11.28
C SER A 73 1.66 -10.64 12.34
N ASN A 74 2.93 -10.94 12.49
CA ASN A 74 3.43 -11.80 13.59
C ASN A 74 3.55 -11.04 14.93
N SER A 75 3.30 -9.73 14.92
CA SER A 75 3.33 -8.88 16.11
C SER A 75 2.02 -8.14 16.26
N THR A 76 1.90 -6.95 15.77
CA THR A 76 0.73 -6.08 15.98
C THR A 76 0.22 -5.50 14.67
N ILE A 77 -1.09 -5.45 14.51
CA ILE A 77 -1.78 -4.60 13.54
C ILE A 77 -2.44 -3.49 14.33
N LYS A 78 -2.04 -2.25 14.09
CA LYS A 78 -2.55 -1.07 14.77
C LYS A 78 -3.32 -0.17 13.80
N ILE A 79 -4.54 0.20 14.18
CA ILE A 79 -5.38 1.14 13.45
C ILE A 79 -5.73 2.27 14.38
N ASP A 80 -5.17 3.45 14.13
CA ASP A 80 -5.43 4.67 14.90
C ASP A 80 -6.13 5.70 14.03
N THR A 81 -7.14 6.34 14.60
CA THR A 81 -7.84 7.45 13.97
C THR A 81 -8.24 8.48 15.03
N ASN A 82 -8.29 9.74 14.64
CA ASN A 82 -8.76 10.83 15.50
C ASN A 82 -10.28 11.04 15.42
N THR A 83 -10.96 10.32 14.52
CA THR A 83 -12.41 10.44 14.33
C THR A 83 -13.08 9.08 14.50
N ASN A 84 -13.40 8.40 13.44
CA ASN A 84 -14.16 7.15 13.47
C ASN A 84 -13.44 6.02 12.77
N ILE A 85 -13.69 4.81 13.22
CA ILE A 85 -13.44 3.57 12.46
C ILE A 85 -14.81 2.97 12.18
N ASP A 86 -15.18 2.91 10.90
CA ASP A 86 -16.42 2.30 10.46
C ASP A 86 -16.13 0.94 9.80
N ILE A 87 -16.81 -0.09 10.27
CA ILE A 87 -16.69 -1.45 9.74
C ILE A 87 -18.08 -1.93 9.38
N ASP A 88 -18.35 -2.04 8.09
CA ASP A 88 -19.61 -2.56 7.56
C ASP A 88 -19.40 -3.95 6.98
N ALA A 89 -20.14 -4.91 7.47
CA ALA A 89 -20.19 -6.28 6.96
C ALA A 89 -21.62 -6.63 6.55
N ILE A 90 -21.80 -7.09 5.31
CA ILE A 90 -23.12 -7.46 4.79
C ILE A 90 -23.61 -8.76 5.42
N THR A 91 -22.69 -9.66 5.75
CA THR A 91 -23.01 -10.95 6.38
C THR A 91 -22.50 -10.99 7.81
N ASP A 92 -21.25 -11.35 8.01
CA ASP A 92 -20.70 -11.59 9.33
C ASP A 92 -19.46 -10.71 9.58
N PHE A 93 -19.34 -10.24 10.81
CA PHE A 93 -18.14 -9.63 11.36
C PHE A 93 -17.64 -10.48 12.51
N ASP A 94 -16.59 -11.28 12.29
CA ASP A 94 -16.06 -12.20 13.27
C ASP A 94 -14.79 -11.66 13.94
N ILE A 95 -14.76 -11.72 15.26
CA ILE A 95 -13.59 -11.48 16.07
C ILE A 95 -13.25 -12.77 16.81
N THR A 96 -12.14 -13.39 16.48
CA THR A 96 -11.64 -14.57 17.17
C THR A 96 -10.33 -14.24 17.87
N CYS A 97 -10.26 -14.45 19.17
CA CYS A 97 -9.12 -14.19 20.00
C CYS A 97 -8.83 -15.39 20.93
N ALA A 98 -7.55 -15.76 21.08
CA ALA A 98 -7.15 -16.86 21.96
C ALA A 98 -7.10 -16.44 23.45
N ALA A 99 -7.05 -15.14 23.73
CA ALA A 99 -7.04 -14.59 25.09
C ALA A 99 -8.22 -13.66 25.33
N ASP A 100 -8.01 -12.37 25.26
CA ASP A 100 -9.05 -11.39 25.61
C ASP A 100 -9.41 -10.48 24.43
N VAL A 101 -10.67 -10.07 24.37
CA VAL A 101 -11.16 -8.99 23.53
C VAL A 101 -11.60 -7.84 24.44
N ASP A 102 -10.79 -6.79 24.49
CA ASP A 102 -11.10 -5.60 25.29
C ASP A 102 -11.83 -4.56 24.44
N VAL A 103 -13.01 -4.17 24.87
CA VAL A 103 -13.78 -3.09 24.27
C VAL A 103 -13.99 -2.00 25.33
N ASN A 104 -13.34 -0.86 25.15
CA ASN A 104 -13.43 0.28 26.06
C ASN A 104 -14.05 1.48 25.35
N GLY A 105 -15.09 2.04 25.92
CA GLY A 105 -15.77 3.21 25.41
C GLY A 105 -16.69 3.85 26.42
N ALA A 106 -17.02 5.13 26.27
CA ALA A 106 -18.00 5.82 27.11
C ALA A 106 -19.39 5.21 26.95
N THR A 107 -19.72 4.71 25.78
CA THR A 107 -20.96 3.97 25.48
C THR A 107 -20.67 2.81 24.57
N ILE A 108 -21.16 1.63 24.93
CA ILE A 108 -21.11 0.41 24.12
C ILE A 108 -22.56 0.00 23.87
N ASN A 109 -23.01 0.05 22.61
CA ASN A 109 -24.34 -0.38 22.20
C ASN A 109 -24.25 -1.73 21.50
N LEU A 110 -24.90 -2.72 22.05
CA LEU A 110 -25.06 -4.06 21.50
C LEU A 110 -26.54 -4.29 21.22
N ASN A 111 -26.88 -4.46 19.96
CA ASN A 111 -28.26 -4.70 19.52
C ASN A 111 -28.48 -6.19 19.22
#